data_012770157aee724b79dfb48685bb0d59
#
_entry.id   012770157aee724b79dfb48685bb0d59
#
_cell.length_a   1.000
_cell.length_b   1.000
_cell.length_c   1.000
_cell.angle_alpha   90.00
_cell.angle_beta   90.00
_cell.angle_gamma   90.00
#
_symmetry.space_group_name_H-M   'P 1'
#
loop_
_entity.id
_entity.type
_entity.pdbx_description
1 polymer ?
#
loop_
_entity_poly.entity_id
_entity_poly.type
_entity_poly.pdbx_seq_one_letter_code
_entity_poly.pdbx_strand_id
1 'polypeptide(L)'
;MPSPLMPSSPASVAQVSSARSSTSVVLANGVSRLEVTLKLTTAILALAAGVYTYLGVRELLNGSPTTVFFAAVIYSVAVSVGIYAFWVFMMQFMPHVTSTIGRLMMAGCMLLGSLMIVAMSSWLNASALAGAAAIQQHLAITVQNYTRDLDRANSQAIAAQSLLPDIQLASSRFAKLADAERAGSLTGTSGSGTVVQLLAQMSTQLDGLGQQVQESGKRVSALYEQGGKSLTRMRELISDRGPIATRSDAFATESLNLMGVIANLQQTSVAPAVKRAATSLSAGFIAPAPGGRSGDLAERQTAVVGKVEGAIATQAASLADAADKILALPRIEPTRFQTLSPAEAVLRYAGDFIPSWAGAISIDLMPAVLVLILCVVHAAIRREGLPAVSASSLTASDLVTALQIAREVEDARRAAERRPAETPAEQPSAPAIEPAPAAADENVTSLSSARLGK
;
A
#
# COMPACT_ATOMS: atom_id res chain seq x y z
N MET A 1 -49.47 -62.86 -44.02
CA MET A 1 -48.97 -62.00 -45.11
C MET A 1 -48.22 -60.84 -44.49
N PRO A 2 -46.89 -60.72 -44.62
CA PRO A 2 -46.15 -59.62 -44.16
C PRO A 2 -46.08 -58.53 -45.23
N SER A 3 -46.33 -57.27 -44.84
CA SER A 3 -46.25 -56.08 -45.69
C SER A 3 -44.78 -55.72 -46.03
N PRO A 4 -44.48 -55.23 -47.24
CA PRO A 4 -43.15 -54.93 -47.70
C PRO A 4 -42.68 -53.60 -47.11
N LEU A 5 -41.45 -53.64 -46.57
CA LEU A 5 -40.67 -52.45 -46.13
C LEU A 5 -40.33 -51.58 -47.36
N MET A 6 -40.87 -50.38 -47.42
CA MET A 6 -40.48 -49.35 -48.39
C MET A 6 -39.02 -48.94 -48.24
N PRO A 7 -38.23 -48.84 -49.30
CA PRO A 7 -36.86 -48.32 -49.23
C PRO A 7 -36.92 -46.81 -49.01
N SER A 8 -36.19 -46.33 -48.00
CA SER A 8 -35.99 -44.88 -47.70
C SER A 8 -35.34 -44.20 -48.92
N SER A 9 -35.99 -43.14 -49.39
CA SER A 9 -35.62 -42.37 -50.58
C SER A 9 -34.23 -41.71 -50.43
N PRO A 10 -33.35 -41.79 -51.45
CA PRO A 10 -32.02 -41.17 -51.41
C PRO A 10 -32.03 -39.64 -51.26
N ALA A 11 -33.18 -39.00 -51.47
CA ALA A 11 -33.34 -37.57 -51.30
C ALA A 11 -33.20 -37.08 -49.84
N SER A 12 -33.52 -37.93 -48.85
CA SER A 12 -33.39 -37.53 -47.42
C SER A 12 -31.93 -37.48 -46.91
N VAL A 13 -31.07 -38.33 -47.45
CA VAL A 13 -29.66 -38.39 -47.11
C VAL A 13 -28.89 -37.20 -47.70
N ALA A 14 -29.25 -36.79 -48.94
CA ALA A 14 -28.66 -35.64 -49.61
C ALA A 14 -29.06 -34.31 -48.93
N GLN A 15 -30.29 -34.19 -48.42
CA GLN A 15 -30.72 -32.98 -47.67
C GLN A 15 -30.07 -32.85 -46.31
N VAL A 16 -29.81 -33.94 -45.58
CA VAL A 16 -29.10 -33.90 -44.27
C VAL A 16 -27.62 -33.59 -44.45
N SER A 17 -27.00 -34.04 -45.54
CA SER A 17 -25.59 -33.73 -45.82
C SER A 17 -25.42 -32.29 -46.30
N SER A 18 -26.31 -31.71 -47.07
CA SER A 18 -26.27 -30.31 -47.50
C SER A 18 -26.57 -29.34 -46.38
N ALA A 19 -27.45 -29.67 -45.44
CA ALA A 19 -27.73 -28.88 -44.26
C ALA A 19 -26.51 -28.86 -43.29
N ARG A 20 -25.81 -29.98 -43.15
CA ARG A 20 -24.58 -30.06 -42.29
C ARG A 20 -23.40 -29.30 -42.91
N SER A 21 -23.23 -29.33 -44.22
CA SER A 21 -22.18 -28.58 -44.91
C SER A 21 -22.40 -27.05 -44.83
N SER A 22 -23.67 -26.61 -44.89
CA SER A 22 -24.00 -25.20 -44.71
C SER A 22 -23.76 -24.70 -43.30
N THR A 23 -24.04 -25.51 -42.29
CA THR A 23 -23.80 -25.17 -40.89
C THR A 23 -22.30 -25.07 -40.55
N SER A 24 -21.50 -25.99 -41.09
CA SER A 24 -20.04 -25.97 -40.91
C SER A 24 -19.36 -24.75 -41.57
N VAL A 25 -19.84 -24.33 -42.74
CA VAL A 25 -19.34 -23.12 -43.45
C VAL A 25 -19.76 -21.85 -42.71
N VAL A 26 -20.98 -21.78 -42.17
CA VAL A 26 -21.45 -20.65 -41.38
C VAL A 26 -20.64 -20.54 -40.07
N LEU A 27 -20.39 -21.68 -39.41
CA LEU A 27 -19.55 -21.74 -38.22
C LEU A 27 -18.09 -21.36 -38.52
N ALA A 28 -17.50 -21.85 -39.61
CA ALA A 28 -16.12 -21.50 -40.01
C ALA A 28 -15.97 -20.00 -40.32
N ASN A 29 -16.92 -19.41 -41.05
CA ASN A 29 -16.96 -17.97 -41.32
C ASN A 29 -17.21 -17.14 -40.02
N GLY A 30 -17.98 -17.68 -39.08
CA GLY A 30 -18.19 -17.10 -37.76
C GLY A 30 -16.90 -17.08 -36.93
N VAL A 31 -16.13 -18.16 -37.00
CA VAL A 31 -14.82 -18.28 -36.23
C VAL A 31 -13.81 -17.29 -36.73
N SER A 32 -13.65 -17.09 -38.05
CA SER A 32 -12.64 -16.11 -38.53
C SER A 32 -12.99 -14.68 -38.10
N ARG A 33 -14.26 -14.30 -38.09
CA ARG A 33 -14.71 -13.01 -37.54
C ARG A 33 -14.51 -12.95 -36.04
N LEU A 34 -14.79 -14.02 -35.31
CA LEU A 34 -14.57 -14.12 -33.87
C LEU A 34 -13.08 -13.96 -33.52
N GLU A 35 -12.18 -14.62 -34.24
CA GLU A 35 -10.73 -14.49 -34.04
C GLU A 35 -10.23 -13.06 -34.23
N VAL A 36 -10.69 -12.36 -35.27
CA VAL A 36 -10.34 -10.95 -35.49
C VAL A 36 -10.86 -10.08 -34.34
N THR A 37 -12.10 -10.26 -33.92
CA THR A 37 -12.69 -9.52 -32.80
C THR A 37 -11.93 -9.80 -31.50
N LEU A 38 -11.59 -11.06 -31.23
CA LEU A 38 -10.81 -11.44 -30.03
C LEU A 38 -9.41 -10.83 -30.03
N LYS A 39 -8.70 -10.84 -31.15
CA LYS A 39 -7.37 -10.19 -31.28
C LYS A 39 -7.46 -8.69 -31.05
N LEU A 40 -8.48 -8.03 -31.60
CA LEU A 40 -8.72 -6.61 -31.42
C LEU A 40 -9.04 -6.28 -29.94
N THR A 41 -9.95 -7.05 -29.33
CA THR A 41 -10.28 -6.89 -27.90
C THR A 41 -9.06 -7.07 -27.02
N THR A 42 -8.25 -8.10 -27.28
CA THR A 42 -7.00 -8.34 -26.54
C THR A 42 -5.99 -7.21 -26.74
N ALA A 43 -5.89 -6.64 -27.94
CA ALA A 43 -5.04 -5.48 -28.21
C ALA A 43 -5.47 -4.25 -27.39
N ILE A 44 -6.80 -4.00 -27.32
CA ILE A 44 -7.34 -2.89 -26.51
C ILE A 44 -7.06 -3.13 -25.02
N LEU A 45 -7.27 -4.35 -24.52
CA LEU A 45 -6.98 -4.69 -23.11
C LEU A 45 -5.49 -4.56 -22.78
N ALA A 46 -4.61 -5.05 -23.65
CA ALA A 46 -3.16 -4.90 -23.48
C ALA A 46 -2.74 -3.43 -23.52
N LEU A 47 -3.34 -2.61 -24.38
CA LEU A 47 -3.10 -1.17 -24.41
C LEU A 47 -3.57 -0.49 -23.12
N ALA A 48 -4.76 -0.84 -22.63
CA ALA A 48 -5.28 -0.32 -21.37
C ALA A 48 -4.36 -0.68 -20.19
N ALA A 49 -3.94 -1.95 -20.09
CA ALA A 49 -2.96 -2.38 -19.09
C ALA A 49 -1.65 -1.60 -19.19
N GLY A 50 -1.18 -1.32 -20.42
CA GLY A 50 0.01 -0.50 -20.65
C GLY A 50 -0.14 0.95 -20.18
N VAL A 51 -1.29 1.58 -20.41
CA VAL A 51 -1.55 2.95 -19.92
C VAL A 51 -1.51 2.99 -18.40
N TYR A 52 -2.17 2.04 -17.73
CA TYR A 52 -2.14 1.96 -16.26
C TYR A 52 -0.73 1.64 -15.73
N THR A 53 -0.01 0.74 -16.39
CA THR A 53 1.40 0.46 -16.07
C THR A 53 2.27 1.70 -16.21
N TYR A 54 2.08 2.51 -17.26
CA TYR A 54 2.78 3.78 -17.43
C TYR A 54 2.54 4.72 -16.26
N LEU A 55 1.27 4.91 -15.86
CA LEU A 55 0.90 5.78 -14.76
C LEU A 55 1.53 5.29 -13.44
N GLY A 56 1.43 4.00 -13.15
CA GLY A 56 1.99 3.42 -11.92
C GLY A 56 3.52 3.46 -11.86
N VAL A 57 4.19 3.14 -12.96
CA VAL A 57 5.67 3.16 -13.03
C VAL A 57 6.21 4.58 -12.94
N ARG A 58 5.55 5.56 -13.58
CA ARG A 58 5.94 6.97 -13.50
C ARG A 58 5.95 7.48 -12.06
N GLU A 59 5.05 7.02 -11.21
CA GLU A 59 4.96 7.41 -9.79
C GLU A 59 5.98 6.70 -8.90
N LEU A 60 6.45 5.51 -9.33
CA LEU A 60 7.45 4.73 -8.58
C LEU A 60 8.89 5.16 -8.87
N LEU A 61 9.15 5.72 -10.05
CA LEU A 61 10.50 6.09 -10.47
C LEU A 61 10.90 7.47 -9.93
N ASN A 62 12.07 7.53 -9.32
CA ASN A 62 12.72 8.76 -8.87
C ASN A 62 13.79 9.18 -9.87
N GLY A 63 13.79 10.45 -10.29
CA GLY A 63 14.78 10.97 -11.22
C GLY A 63 14.35 12.25 -11.93
N SER A 64 15.08 12.64 -12.96
CA SER A 64 14.67 13.80 -13.77
C SER A 64 13.35 13.48 -14.49
N PRO A 65 12.46 14.47 -14.69
CA PRO A 65 11.17 14.25 -15.38
C PRO A 65 11.32 13.57 -16.75
N THR A 66 12.39 13.90 -17.48
CA THR A 66 12.68 13.33 -18.79
C THR A 66 13.07 11.86 -18.71
N THR A 67 13.97 11.49 -17.80
CA THR A 67 14.40 10.09 -17.62
C THR A 67 13.26 9.20 -17.13
N VAL A 68 12.46 9.69 -16.18
CA VAL A 68 11.27 9.01 -15.67
C VAL A 68 10.24 8.78 -16.78
N PHE A 69 10.00 9.81 -17.63
CA PHE A 69 9.08 9.70 -18.76
C PHE A 69 9.52 8.59 -19.73
N PHE A 70 10.76 8.63 -20.22
CA PHE A 70 11.24 7.63 -21.18
C PHE A 70 11.29 6.22 -20.57
N ALA A 71 11.76 6.08 -19.34
CA ALA A 71 11.79 4.77 -18.66
C ALA A 71 10.38 4.19 -18.49
N ALA A 72 9.41 4.99 -18.07
CA ALA A 72 8.02 4.56 -17.91
C ALA A 72 7.38 4.20 -19.26
N VAL A 73 7.64 4.95 -20.33
CA VAL A 73 7.14 4.64 -21.68
C VAL A 73 7.73 3.32 -22.19
N ILE A 74 9.05 3.13 -22.12
CA ILE A 74 9.71 1.92 -22.60
C ILE A 74 9.19 0.70 -21.84
N TYR A 75 9.10 0.80 -20.51
CA TYR A 75 8.58 -0.29 -19.67
C TYR A 75 7.12 -0.62 -20.00
N SER A 76 6.26 0.37 -20.10
CA SER A 76 4.84 0.22 -20.42
C SER A 76 4.63 -0.43 -21.79
N VAL A 77 5.37 0.02 -22.81
CA VAL A 77 5.30 -0.56 -24.17
C VAL A 77 5.77 -2.02 -24.14
N ALA A 78 6.88 -2.32 -23.48
CA ALA A 78 7.39 -3.69 -23.36
C ALA A 78 6.38 -4.62 -22.69
N VAL A 79 5.75 -4.17 -21.59
CA VAL A 79 4.71 -4.94 -20.89
C VAL A 79 3.47 -5.14 -21.77
N SER A 80 2.97 -4.09 -22.42
CA SER A 80 1.81 -4.19 -23.31
C SER A 80 2.02 -5.16 -24.47
N VAL A 81 3.19 -5.05 -25.13
CA VAL A 81 3.54 -5.94 -26.23
C VAL A 81 3.71 -7.39 -25.74
N GLY A 82 4.33 -7.57 -24.58
CA GLY A 82 4.48 -8.89 -23.96
C GLY A 82 3.14 -9.55 -23.63
N ILE A 83 2.23 -8.82 -23.00
CA ILE A 83 0.87 -9.28 -22.69
C ILE A 83 0.10 -9.63 -23.97
N TYR A 84 0.13 -8.74 -24.96
CA TYR A 84 -0.54 -8.98 -26.26
C TYR A 84 0.01 -10.21 -26.96
N ALA A 85 1.33 -10.31 -27.10
CA ALA A 85 1.98 -11.43 -27.75
C ALA A 85 1.67 -12.76 -27.05
N PHE A 86 1.76 -12.81 -25.72
CA PHE A 86 1.43 -14.00 -24.94
C PHE A 86 0.00 -14.48 -25.22
N TRP A 87 -0.98 -13.59 -25.18
CA TRP A 87 -2.38 -13.96 -25.39
C TRP A 87 -2.67 -14.33 -26.85
N VAL A 88 -2.08 -13.64 -27.82
CA VAL A 88 -2.21 -13.99 -29.23
C VAL A 88 -1.64 -15.37 -29.51
N PHE A 89 -0.47 -15.70 -28.95
CA PHE A 89 0.11 -17.04 -29.07
C PHE A 89 -0.80 -18.10 -28.41
N MET A 90 -1.36 -17.82 -27.24
CA MET A 90 -2.32 -18.74 -26.62
C MET A 90 -3.55 -18.97 -27.49
N MET A 91 -4.14 -17.91 -28.06
CA MET A 91 -5.28 -18.02 -29.00
C MET A 91 -4.94 -18.81 -30.26
N GLN A 92 -3.72 -18.64 -30.78
CA GLN A 92 -3.30 -19.29 -32.01
C GLN A 92 -2.99 -20.77 -31.81
N PHE A 93 -2.31 -21.15 -30.75
CA PHE A 93 -1.79 -22.51 -30.59
C PHE A 93 -2.70 -23.42 -29.75
N MET A 94 -3.33 -22.92 -28.70
CA MET A 94 -4.12 -23.72 -27.76
C MET A 94 -5.27 -24.50 -28.43
N PRO A 95 -6.04 -23.93 -29.39
CA PRO A 95 -7.12 -24.66 -30.05
C PRO A 95 -6.66 -25.82 -30.93
N HIS A 96 -5.41 -25.79 -31.41
CA HIS A 96 -4.85 -26.78 -32.35
C HIS A 96 -4.20 -27.98 -31.64
N VAL A 97 -3.92 -27.89 -30.34
CA VAL A 97 -3.32 -29.00 -29.57
C VAL A 97 -4.36 -30.08 -29.34
N THR A 98 -4.13 -31.27 -29.89
CA THR A 98 -5.06 -32.43 -29.84
C THR A 98 -4.72 -33.41 -28.72
N SER A 99 -3.45 -33.56 -28.36
CA SER A 99 -3.01 -34.48 -27.30
C SER A 99 -3.44 -34.01 -25.91
N THR A 100 -3.81 -34.91 -25.03
CA THR A 100 -4.22 -34.60 -23.65
C THR A 100 -3.07 -33.98 -22.84
N ILE A 101 -1.86 -34.54 -23.01
CA ILE A 101 -0.64 -34.03 -22.35
C ILE A 101 -0.32 -32.63 -22.86
N GLY A 102 -0.39 -32.41 -24.19
CA GLY A 102 -0.15 -31.08 -24.75
C GLY A 102 -1.16 -30.04 -24.26
N ARG A 103 -2.44 -30.39 -24.12
CA ARG A 103 -3.47 -29.50 -23.55
C ARG A 103 -3.19 -29.16 -22.10
N LEU A 104 -2.78 -30.14 -21.30
CA LEU A 104 -2.42 -29.91 -19.90
C LEU A 104 -1.20 -28.99 -19.79
N MET A 105 -0.17 -29.22 -20.61
CA MET A 105 1.01 -28.34 -20.67
C MET A 105 0.65 -26.91 -21.08
N MET A 106 -0.17 -26.74 -22.13
CA MET A 106 -0.62 -25.42 -22.58
C MET A 106 -1.48 -24.71 -21.52
N ALA A 107 -2.37 -25.44 -20.83
CA ALA A 107 -3.13 -24.91 -19.71
C ALA A 107 -2.22 -24.50 -18.55
N GLY A 108 -1.18 -25.27 -18.27
CA GLY A 108 -0.14 -24.90 -17.29
C GLY A 108 0.63 -23.63 -17.68
N CYS A 109 1.04 -23.51 -18.94
CA CYS A 109 1.65 -22.27 -19.45
C CYS A 109 0.71 -21.07 -19.37
N MET A 110 -0.58 -21.27 -19.72
CA MET A 110 -1.58 -20.22 -19.61
C MET A 110 -1.79 -19.78 -18.15
N LEU A 111 -1.87 -20.73 -17.23
CA LEU A 111 -1.99 -20.43 -15.79
C LEU A 111 -0.76 -19.67 -15.27
N LEU A 112 0.43 -20.17 -15.57
CA LEU A 112 1.68 -19.54 -15.13
C LEU A 112 1.84 -18.14 -15.72
N GLY A 113 1.58 -17.98 -17.03
CA GLY A 113 1.65 -16.67 -17.69
C GLY A 113 0.60 -15.70 -17.14
N SER A 114 -0.64 -16.16 -16.90
CA SER A 114 -1.68 -15.35 -16.27
C SER A 114 -1.27 -14.91 -14.87
N LEU A 115 -0.69 -15.81 -14.07
CA LEU A 115 -0.22 -15.50 -12.73
C LEU A 115 0.91 -14.44 -12.75
N MET A 116 1.85 -14.56 -13.69
CA MET A 116 2.92 -13.58 -13.88
C MET A 116 2.35 -12.21 -14.30
N ILE A 117 1.41 -12.19 -15.25
CA ILE A 117 0.75 -10.95 -15.70
C ILE A 117 0.01 -10.29 -14.53
N VAL A 118 -0.81 -11.04 -13.80
CA VAL A 118 -1.54 -10.53 -12.63
C VAL A 118 -0.59 -10.01 -11.56
N ALA A 119 0.46 -10.75 -11.22
CA ALA A 119 1.42 -10.33 -10.20
C ALA A 119 2.14 -9.03 -10.55
N MET A 120 2.41 -8.80 -11.84
CA MET A 120 3.18 -7.65 -12.31
C MET A 120 2.29 -6.45 -12.65
N SER A 121 1.12 -6.68 -13.22
CA SER A 121 0.24 -5.66 -13.79
C SER A 121 -0.88 -5.24 -12.83
N SER A 122 -1.53 -6.17 -12.13
CA SER A 122 -2.72 -5.88 -11.33
C SER A 122 -2.46 -4.90 -10.19
N TRP A 123 -1.27 -4.92 -9.58
CA TRP A 123 -0.90 -3.95 -8.54
C TRP A 123 -0.82 -2.52 -9.10
N LEU A 124 -0.17 -2.33 -10.25
CA LEU A 124 -0.08 -1.02 -10.91
C LEU A 124 -1.44 -0.54 -11.42
N ASN A 125 -2.25 -1.46 -11.97
CA ASN A 125 -3.61 -1.16 -12.40
C ASN A 125 -4.50 -0.75 -11.21
N ALA A 126 -4.44 -1.46 -10.09
CA ALA A 126 -5.17 -1.11 -8.87
C ALA A 126 -4.71 0.23 -8.29
N SER A 127 -3.39 0.52 -8.34
CA SER A 127 -2.83 1.81 -7.96
C SER A 127 -3.36 2.96 -8.81
N ALA A 128 -3.43 2.78 -10.13
CA ALA A 128 -3.99 3.78 -11.03
C ALA A 128 -5.49 4.02 -10.80
N LEU A 129 -6.24 2.97 -10.42
CA LEU A 129 -7.69 3.06 -10.16
C LEU A 129 -8.02 3.66 -8.80
N ALA A 130 -7.27 3.32 -7.75
CA ALA A 130 -7.61 3.63 -6.36
C ALA A 130 -6.52 4.37 -5.59
N GLY A 131 -5.33 4.60 -6.17
CA GLY A 131 -4.18 5.14 -5.46
C GLY A 131 -4.44 6.47 -4.77
N ALA A 132 -5.10 7.40 -5.47
CA ALA A 132 -5.46 8.69 -4.88
C ALA A 132 -6.44 8.55 -3.70
N ALA A 133 -7.43 7.66 -3.80
CA ALA A 133 -8.39 7.39 -2.72
C ALA A 133 -7.69 6.70 -1.53
N ALA A 134 -6.76 5.79 -1.78
CA ALA A 134 -5.99 5.12 -0.74
C ALA A 134 -5.08 6.09 0.04
N ILE A 135 -4.41 7.03 -0.67
CA ILE A 135 -3.65 8.09 0.00
C ILE A 135 -4.61 8.97 0.82
N GLN A 136 -5.75 9.37 0.27
CA GLN A 136 -6.73 10.18 0.98
C GLN A 136 -7.22 9.50 2.27
N GLN A 137 -7.45 8.19 2.24
CA GLN A 137 -7.76 7.39 3.42
C GLN A 137 -6.60 7.38 4.42
N HIS A 138 -5.36 7.23 3.95
CA HIS A 138 -4.17 7.29 4.81
C HIS A 138 -4.06 8.64 5.54
N LEU A 139 -4.26 9.74 4.82
CA LEU A 139 -4.27 11.08 5.40
C LEU A 139 -5.39 11.23 6.44
N ALA A 140 -6.60 10.73 6.16
CA ALA A 140 -7.74 10.78 7.08
C ALA A 140 -7.48 10.01 8.39
N ILE A 141 -6.94 8.80 8.29
CA ILE A 141 -6.56 8.00 9.47
C ILE A 141 -5.47 8.72 10.28
N THR A 142 -4.50 9.32 9.59
CA THR A 142 -3.41 10.07 10.23
C THR A 142 -3.95 11.28 11.00
N VAL A 143 -4.90 12.04 10.44
CA VAL A 143 -5.54 13.17 11.16
C VAL A 143 -6.28 12.69 12.41
N GLN A 144 -6.96 11.55 12.36
CA GLN A 144 -7.62 10.98 13.54
C GLN A 144 -6.62 10.63 14.64
N ASN A 145 -5.46 10.09 14.27
CA ASN A 145 -4.37 9.79 15.20
C ASN A 145 -3.82 11.07 15.83
N TYR A 146 -3.50 12.09 15.02
CA TYR A 146 -3.05 13.38 15.51
C TYR A 146 -4.06 14.09 16.39
N THR A 147 -5.35 13.99 16.07
CA THR A 147 -6.42 14.54 16.93
C THR A 147 -6.35 13.91 18.32
N ARG A 148 -6.24 12.57 18.38
CA ARG A 148 -6.10 11.85 19.67
C ARG A 148 -4.85 12.23 20.42
N ASP A 149 -3.71 12.37 19.71
CA ASP A 149 -2.42 12.73 20.35
C ASP A 149 -2.47 14.15 20.89
N LEU A 150 -3.04 15.11 20.14
CA LEU A 150 -3.23 16.49 20.60
C LEU A 150 -4.15 16.58 21.83
N ASP A 151 -5.29 15.85 21.80
CA ASP A 151 -6.24 15.84 22.93
C ASP A 151 -5.62 15.21 24.19
N ARG A 152 -4.83 14.15 24.04
CA ARG A 152 -4.09 13.54 25.14
C ARG A 152 -3.05 14.51 25.72
N ALA A 153 -2.27 15.19 24.86
CA ALA A 153 -1.27 16.14 25.28
C ALA A 153 -1.90 17.32 26.02
N ASN A 154 -3.02 17.83 25.51
CA ASN A 154 -3.80 18.88 26.17
C ASN A 154 -4.35 18.41 27.51
N SER A 155 -4.92 17.22 27.59
CA SER A 155 -5.45 16.66 28.85
C SER A 155 -4.37 16.52 29.91
N GLN A 156 -3.17 16.09 29.53
CA GLN A 156 -2.02 16.01 30.47
C GLN A 156 -1.55 17.39 30.91
N ALA A 157 -1.51 18.36 30.00
CA ALA A 157 -1.13 19.74 30.33
C ALA A 157 -2.16 20.40 31.26
N ILE A 158 -3.46 20.14 31.04
CA ILE A 158 -4.54 20.62 31.94
C ILE A 158 -4.47 19.92 33.29
N ALA A 159 -4.15 18.62 33.35
CA ALA A 159 -3.97 17.91 34.62
C ALA A 159 -2.90 18.57 35.50
N ALA A 160 -1.82 19.11 34.91
CA ALA A 160 -0.83 19.86 35.67
C ALA A 160 -1.37 21.20 36.23
N GLN A 161 -2.38 21.78 35.59
CA GLN A 161 -3.02 23.02 36.09
C GLN A 161 -3.99 22.74 37.25
N SER A 162 -4.46 21.52 37.45
CA SER A 162 -5.31 21.15 38.59
C SER A 162 -4.60 21.29 39.95
N LEU A 163 -3.27 21.43 39.94
CA LEU A 163 -2.48 21.74 41.15
C LEU A 163 -2.66 23.18 41.66
N LEU A 164 -3.21 24.09 40.83
CA LEU A 164 -3.32 25.49 41.18
C LEU A 164 -4.16 25.74 42.47
N PRO A 165 -5.33 25.11 42.67
CA PRO A 165 -6.11 25.30 43.92
C PRO A 165 -5.33 24.85 45.15
N ASP A 166 -4.59 23.75 45.07
CA ASP A 166 -3.80 23.22 46.18
C ASP A 166 -2.64 24.15 46.52
N ILE A 167 -2.00 24.73 45.52
CA ILE A 167 -0.91 25.71 45.68
C ILE A 167 -1.47 26.99 46.36
N GLN A 168 -2.59 27.50 45.89
CA GLN A 168 -3.27 28.67 46.43
C GLN A 168 -3.76 28.44 47.87
N LEU A 169 -4.27 27.26 48.16
CA LEU A 169 -4.67 26.87 49.51
C LEU A 169 -3.47 26.81 50.44
N ALA A 170 -2.36 26.24 49.99
CA ALA A 170 -1.08 26.17 50.74
C ALA A 170 -0.56 27.59 51.01
N SER A 171 -0.50 28.46 49.99
CA SER A 171 -0.06 29.85 50.15
C SER A 171 -0.93 30.58 51.18
N SER A 172 -2.25 30.50 51.05
CA SER A 172 -3.19 31.16 51.97
C SER A 172 -3.06 30.67 53.45
N ARG A 173 -2.78 29.35 53.61
CA ARG A 173 -2.56 28.77 54.94
C ARG A 173 -1.28 29.31 55.57
N PHE A 174 -0.20 29.39 54.82
CA PHE A 174 1.08 29.95 55.33
C PHE A 174 0.95 31.47 55.62
N ALA A 175 0.24 32.21 54.78
CA ALA A 175 -0.07 33.62 55.09
C ALA A 175 -0.81 33.79 56.42
N LYS A 176 -1.90 32.99 56.61
CA LYS A 176 -2.69 33.03 57.87
C LYS A 176 -1.86 32.61 59.09
N LEU A 177 -0.99 31.61 58.94
CA LEU A 177 -0.08 31.21 60.03
C LEU A 177 0.95 32.31 60.33
N ALA A 178 1.48 33.02 59.32
CA ALA A 178 2.37 34.17 59.52
C ALA A 178 1.63 35.30 60.24
N ASP A 179 0.38 35.60 59.88
CA ASP A 179 -0.44 36.65 60.55
C ASP A 179 -0.79 36.27 62.00
N ALA A 180 -1.18 35.01 62.25
CA ALA A 180 -1.47 34.50 63.58
C ALA A 180 -0.23 34.55 64.50
N GLU A 181 0.95 34.21 63.95
CA GLU A 181 2.21 34.33 64.69
C GLU A 181 2.59 35.82 64.94
N ARG A 182 2.40 36.71 63.94
CA ARG A 182 2.62 38.15 64.11
C ARG A 182 1.75 38.76 65.21
N ALA A 183 0.51 38.27 65.35
CA ALA A 183 -0.41 38.66 66.41
C ALA A 183 -0.10 38.03 67.77
N GLY A 184 0.86 37.10 67.84
CA GLY A 184 1.24 36.40 69.05
C GLY A 184 0.24 35.29 69.48
N SER A 185 -0.70 34.92 68.62
CA SER A 185 -1.71 33.92 68.97
C SER A 185 -1.20 32.46 68.89
N LEU A 186 -0.02 32.21 68.31
CA LEU A 186 0.60 30.88 68.27
C LEU A 186 1.64 30.68 69.38
N THR A 187 2.64 31.54 69.48
CA THR A 187 3.73 31.40 70.44
C THR A 187 3.60 32.25 71.69
N GLY A 188 2.58 33.14 71.72
CA GLY A 188 2.37 34.07 72.83
C GLY A 188 3.27 35.33 72.79
N THR A 189 4.08 35.48 71.77
CA THR A 189 4.93 36.65 71.54
C THR A 189 4.55 37.32 70.22
N SER A 190 4.03 38.57 70.31
CA SER A 190 3.69 39.35 69.12
C SER A 190 4.93 39.97 68.49
N GLY A 191 5.00 40.01 67.13
CA GLY A 191 6.07 40.67 66.38
C GLY A 191 6.42 39.99 65.07
N SER A 192 7.42 40.55 64.39
CA SER A 192 7.96 40.03 63.13
C SER A 192 9.20 39.13 63.33
N GLY A 193 9.00 38.04 64.07
CA GLY A 193 10.08 37.06 64.31
C GLY A 193 10.44 36.22 63.06
N THR A 194 11.49 35.44 63.19
CA THR A 194 12.03 34.60 62.11
C THR A 194 10.98 33.64 61.53
N VAL A 195 10.05 33.10 62.38
CA VAL A 195 8.96 32.22 61.95
C VAL A 195 7.99 33.00 61.07
N VAL A 196 7.62 34.23 61.42
CA VAL A 196 6.73 35.07 60.60
C VAL A 196 7.36 35.34 59.23
N GLN A 197 8.66 35.69 59.20
CA GLN A 197 9.36 35.97 57.94
C GLN A 197 9.42 34.74 57.05
N LEU A 198 9.73 33.56 57.61
CA LEU A 198 9.83 32.31 56.89
C LEU A 198 8.47 31.89 56.34
N LEU A 199 7.37 31.92 57.11
CA LEU A 199 6.03 31.61 56.65
C LEU A 199 5.54 32.59 55.56
N ALA A 200 5.84 33.87 55.69
CA ALA A 200 5.54 34.90 54.71
C ALA A 200 6.34 34.64 53.39
N GLN A 201 7.60 34.27 53.48
CA GLN A 201 8.43 33.91 52.34
C GLN A 201 7.91 32.67 51.64
N MET A 202 7.48 31.61 52.37
CA MET A 202 6.89 30.41 51.82
C MET A 202 5.56 30.70 51.11
N SER A 203 4.71 31.54 51.68
CA SER A 203 3.48 32.01 51.04
C SER A 203 3.80 32.73 49.74
N THR A 204 4.75 33.66 49.72
CA THR A 204 5.12 34.42 48.53
C THR A 204 5.68 33.51 47.44
N GLN A 205 6.50 32.49 47.78
CA GLN A 205 7.03 31.52 46.84
C GLN A 205 5.88 30.68 46.18
N LEU A 206 4.93 30.26 46.99
CA LEU A 206 3.75 29.54 46.48
C LEU A 206 2.86 30.41 45.59
N ASP A 207 2.67 31.68 45.93
CA ASP A 207 1.94 32.65 45.09
C ASP A 207 2.63 32.82 43.72
N GLY A 208 3.98 32.97 43.72
CA GLY A 208 4.74 33.01 42.48
C GLY A 208 4.63 31.74 41.65
N LEU A 209 4.60 30.58 42.32
CA LEU A 209 4.33 29.30 41.63
C LEU A 209 2.90 29.24 41.07
N GLY A 210 1.90 29.71 41.81
CA GLY A 210 0.53 29.80 41.35
C GLY A 210 0.40 30.69 40.11
N GLN A 211 1.09 31.84 40.07
CA GLN A 211 1.16 32.67 38.86
C GLN A 211 1.79 31.93 37.65
N GLN A 212 2.86 31.21 37.87
CA GLN A 212 3.50 30.39 36.81
C GLN A 212 2.53 29.34 36.26
N VAL A 213 1.72 28.70 37.12
CA VAL A 213 0.71 27.73 36.70
C VAL A 213 -0.37 28.42 35.85
N GLN A 214 -0.84 29.60 36.24
CA GLN A 214 -1.83 30.38 35.48
C GLN A 214 -1.27 30.79 34.09
N GLU A 215 -0.04 31.27 34.03
CA GLU A 215 0.59 31.63 32.75
C GLU A 215 0.82 30.41 31.87
N SER A 216 1.20 29.28 32.47
CA SER A 216 1.26 27.98 31.73
C SER A 216 -0.08 27.62 31.16
N GLY A 217 -1.19 27.83 31.90
CA GLY A 217 -2.55 27.59 31.40
C GLY A 217 -2.89 28.39 30.14
N LYS A 218 -2.52 29.67 30.10
CA LYS A 218 -2.70 30.50 28.91
C LYS A 218 -1.90 29.98 27.72
N ARG A 219 -0.67 29.55 27.96
CA ARG A 219 0.18 28.94 26.90
C ARG A 219 -0.39 27.62 26.39
N VAL A 220 -0.90 26.76 27.29
CA VAL A 220 -1.58 25.50 26.93
C VAL A 220 -2.77 25.77 26.03
N SER A 221 -3.63 26.72 26.39
CA SER A 221 -4.80 27.10 25.58
C SER A 221 -4.39 27.61 24.18
N ALA A 222 -3.37 28.46 24.11
CA ALA A 222 -2.88 28.98 22.82
C ALA A 222 -2.27 27.87 21.94
N LEU A 223 -1.50 26.95 22.52
CA LEU A 223 -0.93 25.79 21.81
C LEU A 223 -2.02 24.84 21.32
N TYR A 224 -3.03 24.57 22.13
CA TYR A 224 -4.16 23.73 21.74
C TYR A 224 -4.93 24.34 20.58
N GLU A 225 -5.20 25.66 20.62
CA GLU A 225 -5.84 26.39 19.51
C GLU A 225 -4.96 26.32 18.24
N GLN A 226 -3.65 26.50 18.37
CA GLN A 226 -2.72 26.37 17.24
C GLN A 226 -2.78 24.96 16.65
N GLY A 227 -2.77 23.90 17.48
CA GLY A 227 -2.94 22.52 17.05
C GLY A 227 -4.26 22.27 16.34
N GLY A 228 -5.35 22.87 16.84
CA GLY A 228 -6.65 22.83 16.20
C GLY A 228 -6.67 23.46 14.80
N LYS A 229 -5.96 24.59 14.62
CA LYS A 229 -5.78 25.23 13.29
C LYS A 229 -5.02 24.32 12.33
N SER A 230 -3.92 23.70 12.77
CA SER A 230 -3.20 22.72 11.95
C SER A 230 -4.05 21.52 11.57
N LEU A 231 -4.83 20.96 12.49
CA LEU A 231 -5.78 19.87 12.19
C LEU A 231 -6.85 20.29 11.19
N THR A 232 -7.37 21.51 11.30
CA THR A 232 -8.34 22.05 10.34
C THR A 232 -7.70 22.15 8.95
N ARG A 233 -6.49 22.69 8.88
CA ARG A 233 -5.75 22.78 7.62
C ARG A 233 -5.49 21.40 7.01
N MET A 234 -5.11 20.41 7.82
CA MET A 234 -4.92 19.02 7.35
C MET A 234 -6.23 18.43 6.81
N ARG A 235 -7.39 18.69 7.43
CA ARG A 235 -8.71 18.26 6.92
C ARG A 235 -9.07 18.94 5.60
N GLU A 236 -8.77 20.22 5.46
CA GLU A 236 -8.93 20.95 4.18
C GLU A 236 -8.12 20.29 3.07
N LEU A 237 -6.84 19.96 3.32
CA LEU A 237 -5.97 19.29 2.37
C LEU A 237 -6.50 17.90 1.96
N ILE A 238 -7.21 17.19 2.84
CA ILE A 238 -7.85 15.91 2.48
C ILE A 238 -9.03 16.14 1.55
N SER A 239 -9.80 17.20 1.76
CA SER A 239 -11.05 17.50 1.02
C SER A 239 -10.80 18.23 -0.29
N ASP A 240 -9.62 18.80 -0.49
CA ASP A 240 -9.26 19.58 -1.68
C ASP A 240 -9.22 18.68 -2.92
N ARG A 241 -9.50 19.27 -4.10
CA ARG A 241 -9.50 18.60 -5.42
C ARG A 241 -8.20 18.68 -6.19
N GLY A 242 -7.17 19.30 -5.61
CA GLY A 242 -5.84 19.42 -6.21
C GLY A 242 -5.11 18.07 -6.35
N PRO A 243 -3.95 18.05 -7.04
CA PRO A 243 -3.12 16.86 -7.19
C PRO A 243 -2.75 16.27 -5.84
N ILE A 244 -2.90 14.95 -5.69
CA ILE A 244 -2.72 14.26 -4.41
C ILE A 244 -1.29 14.39 -3.87
N ALA A 245 -0.28 14.41 -4.76
CA ALA A 245 1.12 14.57 -4.37
C ALA A 245 1.36 15.91 -3.66
N THR A 246 0.94 17.03 -4.27
CA THR A 246 1.10 18.37 -3.69
C THR A 246 0.37 18.49 -2.34
N ARG A 247 -0.82 17.87 -2.22
CA ARG A 247 -1.58 17.84 -0.96
C ARG A 247 -0.88 17.02 0.11
N SER A 248 -0.29 15.89 -0.26
CA SER A 248 0.49 15.04 0.64
C SER A 248 1.73 15.76 1.18
N ASP A 249 2.43 16.53 0.33
CA ASP A 249 3.60 17.32 0.75
C ASP A 249 3.21 18.46 1.69
N ALA A 250 2.12 19.18 1.39
CA ALA A 250 1.58 20.20 2.29
C ALA A 250 1.13 19.59 3.62
N PHE A 251 0.51 18.42 3.59
CA PHE A 251 0.11 17.67 4.77
C PHE A 251 1.32 17.23 5.61
N ALA A 252 2.42 16.82 4.99
CA ALA A 252 3.67 16.50 5.68
C ALA A 252 4.20 17.72 6.44
N THR A 253 4.15 18.89 5.85
CA THR A 253 4.56 20.15 6.50
C THR A 253 3.70 20.47 7.71
N GLU A 254 2.36 20.37 7.57
CA GLU A 254 1.44 20.59 8.70
C GLU A 254 1.58 19.53 9.80
N SER A 255 1.95 18.29 9.43
CA SER A 255 2.22 17.25 10.41
C SER A 255 3.42 17.57 11.30
N LEU A 256 4.49 18.13 10.74
CA LEU A 256 5.66 18.58 11.50
C LEU A 256 5.30 19.72 12.44
N ASN A 257 4.50 20.69 11.98
CA ASN A 257 4.01 21.78 12.81
C ASN A 257 3.22 21.26 14.02
N LEU A 258 2.27 20.34 13.77
CA LEU A 258 1.45 19.74 14.81
C LEU A 258 2.26 18.89 15.81
N MET A 259 3.24 18.12 15.32
CA MET A 259 4.16 17.40 16.19
C MET A 259 4.93 18.35 17.12
N GLY A 260 5.36 19.50 16.61
CA GLY A 260 5.98 20.58 17.40
C GLY A 260 5.05 21.11 18.48
N VAL A 261 3.76 21.34 18.15
CA VAL A 261 2.74 21.78 19.11
C VAL A 261 2.54 20.73 20.21
N ILE A 262 2.40 19.46 19.86
CA ILE A 262 2.23 18.35 20.82
C ILE A 262 3.44 18.27 21.77
N ALA A 263 4.66 18.37 21.23
CA ALA A 263 5.87 18.37 22.03
C ALA A 263 5.93 19.57 22.98
N ASN A 264 5.55 20.75 22.50
CA ASN A 264 5.50 21.97 23.32
C ASN A 264 4.44 21.87 24.44
N LEU A 265 3.26 21.28 24.17
CA LEU A 265 2.26 21.01 25.21
C LEU A 265 2.82 20.14 26.32
N GLN A 266 3.55 19.08 26.00
CA GLN A 266 4.20 18.22 27.00
C GLN A 266 5.26 18.94 27.80
N GLN A 267 6.03 19.86 27.18
CA GLN A 267 7.07 20.66 27.85
C GLN A 267 6.49 21.78 28.72
N THR A 268 5.26 22.18 28.51
CA THR A 268 4.60 23.25 29.28
C THR A 268 4.10 22.74 30.65
N SER A 269 4.26 21.45 30.97
CA SER A 269 3.85 20.90 32.26
C SER A 269 4.60 21.59 33.43
N VAL A 270 3.81 22.10 34.36
CA VAL A 270 4.34 22.74 35.60
C VAL A 270 4.62 21.74 36.74
N ALA A 271 4.22 20.46 36.56
CA ALA A 271 4.41 19.44 37.61
C ALA A 271 5.86 19.30 38.12
N PRO A 272 6.93 19.38 37.28
CA PRO A 272 8.31 19.38 37.78
C PRO A 272 8.65 20.58 38.66
N ALA A 273 8.07 21.75 38.35
CA ALA A 273 8.29 22.97 39.15
C ALA A 273 7.57 22.85 40.50
N VAL A 274 6.35 22.35 40.51
CA VAL A 274 5.57 22.10 41.74
C VAL A 274 6.29 21.09 42.65
N LYS A 275 6.78 19.97 42.08
CA LYS A 275 7.55 18.99 42.86
C LYS A 275 8.80 19.59 43.49
N ARG A 276 9.57 20.37 42.74
CA ARG A 276 10.76 21.07 43.30
C ARG A 276 10.36 22.05 44.38
N ALA A 277 9.31 22.83 44.20
CA ALA A 277 8.84 23.77 45.20
C ALA A 277 8.37 23.03 46.46
N ALA A 278 7.63 21.96 46.35
CA ALA A 278 7.23 21.12 47.47
C ALA A 278 8.43 20.56 48.24
N THR A 279 9.43 20.05 47.55
CA THR A 279 10.69 19.57 48.16
C THR A 279 11.42 20.71 48.86
N SER A 280 11.51 21.91 48.25
CA SER A 280 12.13 23.09 48.83
C SER A 280 11.39 23.57 50.10
N LEU A 281 10.06 23.50 50.12
CA LEU A 281 9.26 23.85 51.29
C LEU A 281 9.58 22.95 52.47
N SER A 282 9.67 21.64 52.27
CA SER A 282 10.00 20.69 53.34
C SER A 282 11.44 20.83 53.86
N ALA A 283 12.42 21.11 52.97
CA ALA A 283 13.80 21.25 53.31
C ALA A 283 14.18 22.65 53.85
N GLY A 284 13.41 23.67 53.45
CA GLY A 284 13.71 25.07 53.76
C GLY A 284 13.26 25.56 55.15
N PHE A 285 12.41 24.77 55.84
CA PHE A 285 12.01 25.12 57.19
C PHE A 285 13.07 24.66 58.21
N ILE A 286 13.92 25.60 58.61
CA ILE A 286 14.87 25.41 59.73
C ILE A 286 14.23 25.99 60.95
N ALA A 287 13.85 25.13 61.91
CA ALA A 287 13.24 25.54 63.18
C ALA A 287 14.13 26.52 63.92
N PRO A 288 13.70 27.73 64.19
CA PRO A 288 14.51 28.66 64.95
C PRO A 288 14.64 28.18 66.41
N ALA A 289 15.83 28.40 67.00
CA ALA A 289 16.05 28.10 68.43
C ALA A 289 15.11 28.90 69.32
N PRO A 290 14.50 28.28 70.36
CA PRO A 290 13.57 28.95 71.22
C PRO A 290 14.31 30.07 71.98
N GLY A 291 13.79 31.31 71.86
CA GLY A 291 14.44 32.54 72.42
C GLY A 291 13.87 33.00 73.77
N GLY A 292 13.13 32.16 74.48
CA GLY A 292 12.50 32.54 75.75
C GLY A 292 13.42 32.46 76.96
N ARG A 293 13.46 33.52 77.81
CA ARG A 293 14.19 33.51 79.09
C ARG A 293 13.47 32.70 80.19
N SER A 294 12.24 32.26 80.00
CA SER A 294 11.53 31.39 80.91
C SER A 294 11.30 30.02 80.28
N GLY A 295 11.54 28.93 81.02
CA GLY A 295 11.43 27.53 80.49
C GLY A 295 10.03 27.20 79.90
N ASP A 296 8.97 27.72 80.50
CA ASP A 296 7.60 27.52 80.08
C ASP A 296 7.30 28.17 78.71
N LEU A 297 7.90 29.33 78.43
CA LEU A 297 7.79 29.99 77.13
C LEU A 297 8.56 29.30 76.05
N ALA A 298 9.75 28.80 76.34
CA ALA A 298 10.55 28.01 75.39
C ALA A 298 9.89 26.67 75.01
N GLU A 299 9.23 26.01 75.96
CA GLU A 299 8.50 24.78 75.76
C GLU A 299 7.28 24.97 74.85
N ARG A 300 6.49 26.05 75.05
CA ARG A 300 5.35 26.46 74.19
C ARG A 300 5.84 26.81 72.77
N GLN A 301 6.92 27.58 72.67
CA GLN A 301 7.53 27.93 71.38
C GLN A 301 7.95 26.66 70.58
N THR A 302 8.62 25.71 71.24
CA THR A 302 9.01 24.43 70.64
C THR A 302 7.82 23.65 70.20
N ALA A 303 6.75 23.56 71.00
CA ALA A 303 5.54 22.83 70.64
C ALA A 303 4.82 23.45 69.42
N VAL A 304 4.80 24.77 69.32
CA VAL A 304 4.18 25.50 68.18
C VAL A 304 5.04 25.34 66.92
N VAL A 305 6.35 25.50 67.05
CA VAL A 305 7.29 25.31 65.93
C VAL A 305 7.16 23.89 65.40
N GLY A 306 7.08 22.86 66.24
CA GLY A 306 6.87 21.47 65.81
C GLY A 306 5.48 21.27 65.11
N LYS A 307 4.43 21.94 65.54
CA LYS A 307 3.15 21.92 64.85
C LYS A 307 3.18 22.58 63.45
N VAL A 308 3.88 23.72 63.36
CA VAL A 308 4.07 24.43 62.09
C VAL A 308 4.96 23.59 61.14
N GLU A 309 6.03 22.98 61.63
CA GLU A 309 6.86 22.06 60.86
C GLU A 309 6.05 20.87 60.33
N GLY A 310 5.26 20.22 61.17
CA GLY A 310 4.39 19.14 60.79
C GLY A 310 3.35 19.54 59.73
N ALA A 311 2.78 20.76 59.85
CA ALA A 311 1.85 21.27 58.85
C ALA A 311 2.53 21.56 57.51
N ILE A 312 3.73 22.10 57.49
CA ILE A 312 4.57 22.35 56.32
C ILE A 312 4.90 21.04 55.65
N ALA A 313 5.39 20.06 56.40
CA ALA A 313 5.78 18.74 55.88
C ALA A 313 4.58 18.02 55.24
N THR A 314 3.42 18.06 55.89
CA THR A 314 2.18 17.46 55.37
C THR A 314 1.73 18.14 54.07
N GLN A 315 1.77 19.47 54.00
CA GLN A 315 1.36 20.22 52.82
C GLN A 315 2.37 20.01 51.68
N ALA A 316 3.65 19.97 51.94
CA ALA A 316 4.71 19.69 50.97
C ALA A 316 4.59 18.27 50.41
N ALA A 317 4.34 17.27 51.27
CA ALA A 317 4.11 15.91 50.85
C ALA A 317 2.88 15.77 49.92
N SER A 318 1.79 16.44 50.29
CA SER A 318 0.56 16.44 49.47
C SER A 318 0.77 17.04 48.07
N LEU A 319 1.50 18.18 47.99
CA LEU A 319 1.83 18.80 46.70
C LEU A 319 2.81 17.94 45.87
N ALA A 320 3.81 17.33 46.54
CA ALA A 320 4.73 16.42 45.86
C ALA A 320 4.03 15.20 45.30
N ASP A 321 3.16 14.54 46.07
CA ASP A 321 2.37 13.41 45.64
C ASP A 321 1.45 13.72 44.45
N ALA A 322 0.80 14.88 44.50
CA ALA A 322 -0.04 15.34 43.40
C ALA A 322 0.77 15.60 42.12
N ALA A 323 1.95 16.20 42.25
CA ALA A 323 2.87 16.41 41.13
C ALA A 323 3.42 15.09 40.58
N ASP A 324 3.75 14.12 41.44
CA ASP A 324 4.26 12.81 41.05
C ASP A 324 3.23 11.99 40.27
N LYS A 325 1.96 12.05 40.64
CA LYS A 325 0.86 11.43 39.86
C LYS A 325 0.79 11.95 38.44
N ILE A 326 1.01 13.25 38.23
CA ILE A 326 1.05 13.87 36.91
C ILE A 326 2.31 13.46 36.15
N LEU A 327 3.45 13.44 36.80
CA LEU A 327 4.73 13.03 36.21
C LEU A 327 4.77 11.54 35.82
N ALA A 328 3.97 10.72 36.50
CA ALA A 328 3.82 9.28 36.17
C ALA A 328 2.98 9.03 34.93
N LEU A 329 2.28 10.03 34.36
CA LEU A 329 1.54 9.85 33.12
C LEU A 329 2.49 9.51 31.97
N PRO A 330 2.11 8.52 31.11
CA PRO A 330 2.97 8.08 30.02
C PRO A 330 3.22 9.23 29.04
N ARG A 331 4.46 9.36 28.58
CA ARG A 331 4.80 10.31 27.50
C ARG A 331 4.03 9.97 26.24
N ILE A 332 3.50 10.98 25.57
CA ILE A 332 2.83 10.83 24.28
C ILE A 332 3.90 10.92 23.21
N GLU A 333 4.08 9.81 22.49
CA GLU A 333 4.87 9.80 21.27
C GLU A 333 3.97 10.22 20.13
N PRO A 334 4.18 11.41 19.53
CA PRO A 334 3.31 11.86 18.45
C PRO A 334 3.45 10.94 17.25
N THR A 335 2.31 10.63 16.63
CA THR A 335 2.24 9.86 15.39
C THR A 335 3.17 10.48 14.35
N ARG A 336 4.02 9.65 13.71
CA ARG A 336 4.88 10.10 12.60
C ARG A 336 4.15 9.89 11.28
N PHE A 337 3.99 10.96 10.53
CA PHE A 337 3.48 10.86 9.18
C PHE A 337 4.54 10.28 8.25
N GLN A 338 4.14 9.29 7.46
CA GLN A 338 4.93 8.72 6.36
C GLN A 338 4.22 9.03 5.06
N THR A 339 4.90 9.68 4.14
CA THR A 339 4.40 9.84 2.78
C THR A 339 4.41 8.48 2.10
N LEU A 340 3.26 8.10 1.53
CA LEU A 340 3.12 6.86 0.77
C LEU A 340 2.94 7.20 -0.70
N SER A 341 3.53 6.39 -1.58
CA SER A 341 3.16 6.39 -2.99
C SER A 341 1.76 5.80 -3.18
N PRO A 342 1.03 6.12 -4.27
CA PRO A 342 -0.27 5.53 -4.58
C PRO A 342 -0.25 4.00 -4.58
N ALA A 343 0.82 3.42 -5.09
CA ALA A 343 1.02 1.97 -5.14
C ALA A 343 1.18 1.34 -3.74
N GLU A 344 1.94 1.97 -2.86
CA GLU A 344 2.09 1.54 -1.47
C GLU A 344 0.80 1.71 -0.67
N ALA A 345 0.08 2.83 -0.89
CA ALA A 345 -1.17 3.10 -0.21
C ALA A 345 -2.25 2.05 -0.54
N VAL A 346 -2.42 1.69 -1.82
CA VAL A 346 -3.36 0.66 -2.25
C VAL A 346 -3.00 -0.71 -1.68
N LEU A 347 -1.71 -1.02 -1.56
CA LEU A 347 -1.26 -2.28 -0.95
C LEU A 347 -1.51 -2.29 0.56
N ARG A 348 -1.21 -1.17 1.25
CA ARG A 348 -1.41 -1.02 2.69
C ARG A 348 -2.89 -1.13 3.09
N TYR A 349 -3.78 -0.63 2.26
CA TYR A 349 -5.23 -0.64 2.48
C TYR A 349 -5.97 -1.59 1.52
N ALA A 350 -5.31 -2.67 1.07
CA ALA A 350 -5.83 -3.58 0.05
C ALA A 350 -7.24 -4.11 0.37
N GLY A 351 -7.53 -4.37 1.65
CA GLY A 351 -8.85 -4.83 2.10
C GLY A 351 -9.98 -3.83 1.87
N ASP A 352 -9.68 -2.54 1.87
CA ASP A 352 -10.68 -1.48 1.68
C ASP A 352 -10.94 -1.19 0.19
N PHE A 353 -10.03 -1.63 -0.69
CA PHE A 353 -10.08 -1.40 -2.14
C PHE A 353 -10.27 -2.68 -2.96
N ILE A 354 -10.93 -3.71 -2.39
CA ILE A 354 -11.24 -4.98 -3.07
C ILE A 354 -11.87 -4.77 -4.46
N PRO A 355 -12.87 -3.87 -4.68
CA PRO A 355 -13.44 -3.66 -6.01
C PRO A 355 -12.40 -3.18 -7.05
N SER A 356 -11.45 -2.34 -6.66
CA SER A 356 -10.39 -1.87 -7.55
C SER A 356 -9.41 -2.98 -7.91
N TRP A 357 -9.07 -3.85 -6.94
CA TRP A 357 -8.28 -5.06 -7.19
C TRP A 357 -9.02 -6.03 -8.10
N ALA A 358 -10.31 -6.28 -7.86
CA ALA A 358 -11.13 -7.13 -8.72
C ALA A 358 -11.19 -6.59 -10.15
N GLY A 359 -11.35 -5.28 -10.32
CA GLY A 359 -11.31 -4.63 -11.63
C GLY A 359 -9.97 -4.80 -12.33
N ALA A 360 -8.87 -4.56 -11.63
CA ALA A 360 -7.51 -4.72 -12.16
C ALA A 360 -7.24 -6.17 -12.61
N ILE A 361 -7.54 -7.15 -11.76
CA ILE A 361 -7.38 -8.58 -12.05
C ILE A 361 -8.28 -9.01 -13.21
N SER A 362 -9.51 -8.48 -13.29
CA SER A 362 -10.44 -8.80 -14.38
C SER A 362 -9.92 -8.35 -15.74
N ILE A 363 -9.29 -7.18 -15.83
CA ILE A 363 -8.67 -6.68 -17.06
C ILE A 363 -7.56 -7.64 -17.52
N ASP A 364 -6.72 -8.11 -16.61
CA ASP A 364 -5.59 -8.98 -16.90
C ASP A 364 -6.02 -10.42 -17.25
N LEU A 365 -7.13 -10.92 -16.66
CA LEU A 365 -7.65 -12.28 -16.88
C LEU A 365 -8.69 -12.38 -17.99
N MET A 366 -9.29 -11.28 -18.43
CA MET A 366 -10.30 -11.31 -19.51
C MET A 366 -9.79 -12.04 -20.76
N PRO A 367 -8.55 -11.84 -21.25
CA PRO A 367 -8.05 -12.59 -22.39
C PRO A 367 -8.00 -14.09 -22.16
N ALA A 368 -7.76 -14.57 -20.92
CA ALA A 368 -7.79 -16.00 -20.61
C ALA A 368 -9.20 -16.61 -20.87
N VAL A 369 -10.23 -15.89 -20.46
CA VAL A 369 -11.62 -16.29 -20.71
C VAL A 369 -11.90 -16.34 -22.21
N LEU A 370 -11.42 -15.35 -22.97
CA LEU A 370 -11.56 -15.31 -24.43
C LEU A 370 -10.87 -16.50 -25.11
N VAL A 371 -9.67 -16.87 -24.66
CA VAL A 371 -8.95 -18.07 -25.15
C VAL A 371 -9.75 -19.34 -24.84
N LEU A 372 -10.33 -19.46 -23.65
CA LEU A 372 -11.16 -20.62 -23.28
C LEU A 372 -12.41 -20.72 -24.16
N ILE A 373 -13.09 -19.61 -24.40
CA ILE A 373 -14.27 -19.57 -25.33
C ILE A 373 -13.84 -20.05 -26.71
N LEU A 374 -12.72 -19.55 -27.24
CA LEU A 374 -12.19 -19.95 -28.53
C LEU A 374 -11.90 -21.46 -28.60
N CYS A 375 -11.32 -22.01 -27.54
CA CYS A 375 -11.04 -23.45 -27.42
C CYS A 375 -12.31 -24.28 -27.43
N VAL A 376 -13.38 -23.84 -26.73
CA VAL A 376 -14.68 -24.52 -26.69
C VAL A 376 -15.32 -24.51 -28.07
N VAL A 377 -15.33 -23.35 -28.75
CA VAL A 377 -15.90 -23.22 -30.13
C VAL A 377 -15.15 -24.12 -31.10
N HIS A 378 -13.83 -24.12 -31.12
CA HIS A 378 -13.04 -25.01 -31.97
C HIS A 378 -13.26 -26.50 -31.65
N ALA A 379 -13.44 -26.85 -30.36
CA ALA A 379 -13.74 -28.21 -29.96
C ALA A 379 -15.14 -28.66 -30.47
N ALA A 380 -16.13 -27.75 -30.44
CA ALA A 380 -17.47 -28.01 -30.98
C ALA A 380 -17.43 -28.23 -32.49
N ILE A 381 -16.76 -27.37 -33.24
CA ILE A 381 -16.60 -27.50 -34.69
C ILE A 381 -15.91 -28.82 -35.06
N ARG A 382 -14.88 -29.22 -34.36
CA ARG A 382 -14.23 -30.51 -34.61
C ARG A 382 -15.12 -31.72 -34.34
N ARG A 383 -15.99 -31.64 -33.33
CA ARG A 383 -16.96 -32.71 -33.04
C ARG A 383 -18.05 -32.84 -34.13
N GLU A 384 -18.47 -31.70 -34.68
CA GLU A 384 -19.49 -31.67 -35.75
C GLU A 384 -18.87 -31.95 -37.13
N GLY A 385 -17.61 -31.58 -37.36
CA GLY A 385 -16.87 -31.77 -38.61
C GLY A 385 -16.31 -33.18 -38.80
N LEU A 386 -16.25 -34.03 -37.78
CA LEU A 386 -15.98 -35.46 -37.93
C LEU A 386 -17.29 -36.11 -38.44
N PRO A 387 -17.35 -36.62 -39.71
CA PRO A 387 -18.45 -37.45 -40.11
C PRO A 387 -18.48 -38.63 -39.12
N ALA A 388 -19.58 -38.76 -38.41
CA ALA A 388 -19.89 -40.01 -37.74
C ALA A 388 -20.02 -41.05 -38.86
N VAL A 389 -18.89 -41.69 -39.18
CA VAL A 389 -18.96 -42.92 -40.00
C VAL A 389 -19.62 -43.94 -39.09
N SER A 390 -20.95 -43.88 -39.09
CA SER A 390 -21.75 -44.93 -38.48
C SER A 390 -21.35 -46.22 -39.24
N ALA A 391 -20.91 -47.22 -38.50
CA ALA A 391 -20.59 -48.53 -39.09
C ALA A 391 -21.77 -49.08 -39.92
N SER A 392 -22.98 -48.52 -39.72
CA SER A 392 -24.20 -48.80 -40.48
C SER A 392 -24.30 -48.06 -41.84
N SER A 393 -23.43 -47.08 -42.13
CA SER A 393 -23.42 -46.33 -43.41
C SER A 393 -22.32 -46.77 -44.38
N LEU A 394 -21.44 -47.67 -43.98
CA LEU A 394 -20.48 -48.28 -44.87
C LEU A 394 -21.18 -49.35 -45.71
N THR A 395 -21.33 -49.09 -46.99
CA THR A 395 -21.79 -50.10 -47.91
C THR A 395 -20.66 -51.10 -48.14
N ALA A 396 -21.03 -52.36 -48.48
CA ALA A 396 -20.06 -53.40 -48.81
C ALA A 396 -19.14 -52.96 -49.96
N SER A 397 -19.61 -52.11 -50.88
CA SER A 397 -18.83 -51.52 -51.97
C SER A 397 -17.78 -50.54 -51.45
N ASP A 398 -18.04 -49.74 -50.40
CA ASP A 398 -17.09 -48.78 -49.81
C ASP A 398 -15.98 -49.53 -49.10
N LEU A 399 -16.30 -50.62 -48.42
CA LEU A 399 -15.33 -51.50 -47.77
C LEU A 399 -14.39 -52.20 -48.78
N VAL A 400 -14.94 -52.68 -49.91
CA VAL A 400 -14.16 -53.25 -50.98
C VAL A 400 -13.25 -52.21 -51.61
N THR A 401 -13.72 -51.01 -51.86
CA THR A 401 -12.93 -49.90 -52.41
C THR A 401 -11.83 -49.48 -51.44
N ALA A 402 -12.12 -49.37 -50.15
CA ALA A 402 -11.10 -49.09 -49.15
C ALA A 402 -10.02 -50.19 -49.04
N LEU A 403 -10.42 -51.46 -49.14
CA LEU A 403 -9.49 -52.56 -49.15
C LEU A 403 -8.66 -52.63 -50.45
N GLN A 404 -9.23 -52.24 -51.62
CA GLN A 404 -8.48 -52.11 -52.86
C GLN A 404 -7.40 -51.00 -52.78
N ILE A 405 -7.79 -49.81 -52.27
CA ILE A 405 -6.86 -48.71 -52.08
C ILE A 405 -5.76 -49.11 -51.07
N ALA A 406 -6.10 -49.77 -49.98
CA ALA A 406 -5.13 -50.22 -48.97
C ALA A 406 -4.16 -51.22 -49.59
N ARG A 407 -4.61 -52.15 -50.44
CA ARG A 407 -3.71 -53.08 -51.19
C ARG A 407 -2.82 -52.35 -52.19
N GLU A 408 -3.37 -51.39 -52.92
CA GLU A 408 -2.62 -50.59 -53.89
C GLU A 408 -1.51 -49.76 -53.24
N VAL A 409 -1.77 -49.18 -52.07
CA VAL A 409 -0.80 -48.47 -51.24
C VAL A 409 0.27 -49.43 -50.68
N GLU A 410 -0.14 -50.63 -50.24
CA GLU A 410 0.77 -51.65 -49.73
C GLU A 410 1.67 -52.20 -50.86
N ASP A 411 1.10 -52.42 -52.04
CA ASP A 411 1.84 -52.88 -53.23
C ASP A 411 2.79 -51.80 -53.77
N ALA A 412 2.35 -50.53 -53.78
CA ALA A 412 3.21 -49.39 -54.11
C ALA A 412 4.40 -49.24 -53.10
N ARG A 413 4.08 -49.46 -51.81
CA ARG A 413 5.13 -49.47 -50.78
C ARG A 413 6.13 -50.61 -50.97
N ARG A 414 5.67 -51.84 -51.23
CA ARG A 414 6.51 -52.98 -51.53
C ARG A 414 7.28 -52.81 -52.84
N ALA A 415 6.72 -52.14 -53.85
CA ALA A 415 7.44 -51.81 -55.10
C ALA A 415 8.51 -50.74 -54.84
N ALA A 416 8.27 -49.77 -53.97
CA ALA A 416 9.25 -48.79 -53.55
C ALA A 416 10.43 -49.45 -52.77
N GLU A 417 10.10 -50.41 -51.90
CA GLU A 417 11.11 -51.17 -51.13
C GLU A 417 11.92 -52.17 -51.99
N ARG A 418 11.39 -52.59 -53.18
CA ARG A 418 12.08 -53.50 -54.13
C ARG A 418 12.87 -52.78 -55.21
N ARG A 419 12.86 -51.44 -55.29
CA ARG A 419 13.80 -50.73 -56.18
C ARG A 419 15.23 -50.85 -55.61
N PRO A 420 16.13 -51.52 -56.35
CA PRO A 420 17.51 -51.52 -55.96
C PRO A 420 18.05 -50.08 -55.99
N ALA A 421 18.85 -49.70 -55.03
CA ALA A 421 19.55 -48.45 -55.05
C ALA A 421 20.36 -48.35 -56.36
N GLU A 422 19.87 -47.59 -57.34
CA GLU A 422 20.62 -47.21 -58.51
C GLU A 422 21.79 -46.35 -57.99
N THR A 423 22.98 -46.92 -58.19
CA THR A 423 24.27 -46.26 -58.08
C THR A 423 24.24 -44.94 -58.84
N PRO A 424 24.66 -43.81 -58.32
CA PRO A 424 24.67 -42.55 -59.04
C PRO A 424 25.54 -42.68 -60.28
N ALA A 425 24.94 -42.62 -61.49
CA ALA A 425 25.64 -42.49 -62.73
C ALA A 425 26.47 -41.19 -62.72
N GLU A 426 27.70 -41.35 -63.04
CA GLU A 426 28.74 -40.37 -63.30
C GLU A 426 28.19 -39.25 -64.23
N GLN A 427 28.07 -38.03 -63.74
CA GLN A 427 27.79 -36.87 -64.57
C GLN A 427 28.98 -36.50 -65.41
N PRO A 428 28.85 -36.28 -66.72
CA PRO A 428 29.97 -35.80 -67.54
C PRO A 428 30.33 -34.39 -67.16
N SER A 429 31.64 -34.20 -66.93
CA SER A 429 32.32 -32.96 -66.66
C SER A 429 32.01 -31.88 -67.73
N ALA A 430 31.50 -30.77 -67.33
CA ALA A 430 31.41 -29.58 -68.16
C ALA A 430 32.79 -28.88 -68.23
N PRO A 431 33.11 -28.20 -69.33
CA PRO A 431 34.43 -27.68 -69.58
C PRO A 431 34.74 -26.44 -68.70
N ALA A 432 36.02 -26.39 -68.33
CA ALA A 432 36.63 -25.31 -67.57
C ALA A 432 36.47 -23.95 -68.30
N ILE A 433 35.96 -22.95 -67.61
CA ILE A 433 36.08 -21.57 -68.02
C ILE A 433 37.21 -20.91 -67.23
N GLU A 434 38.14 -20.38 -67.99
CA GLU A 434 39.32 -19.65 -67.59
C GLU A 434 39.00 -18.35 -66.81
N PRO A 435 39.73 -17.96 -65.78
CA PRO A 435 39.44 -16.72 -65.03
C PRO A 435 40.04 -15.53 -65.71
N ALA A 436 39.24 -14.50 -65.98
CA ALA A 436 39.67 -13.18 -66.37
C ALA A 436 40.04 -12.31 -65.15
N PRO A 437 40.90 -11.29 -65.33
CA PRO A 437 41.73 -10.74 -64.24
C PRO A 437 41.04 -9.68 -63.37
N ALA A 438 41.62 -9.52 -62.20
CA ALA A 438 41.30 -8.59 -61.13
C ALA A 438 41.28 -7.10 -61.60
N ALA A 439 40.30 -6.39 -61.16
CA ALA A 439 40.37 -4.93 -60.99
C ALA A 439 40.28 -4.60 -59.50
N ALA A 440 41.29 -3.91 -59.04
CA ALA A 440 41.40 -3.32 -57.71
C ALA A 440 40.40 -2.16 -57.53
N ASP A 441 39.95 -2.00 -56.31
CA ASP A 441 39.93 -0.75 -55.53
C ASP A 441 39.06 -0.94 -54.28
N GLU A 442 39.69 -0.88 -53.18
CA GLU A 442 39.85 0.22 -52.21
C GLU A 442 38.73 0.34 -51.19
N ASN A 443 39.18 0.34 -49.95
CA ASN A 443 38.55 0.88 -48.74
C ASN A 443 37.60 0.03 -47.93
N VAL A 444 38.18 -0.80 -47.05
CA VAL A 444 37.60 -1.08 -45.73
C VAL A 444 38.63 -0.77 -44.68
N THR A 445 38.43 0.38 -44.01
CA THR A 445 39.17 0.75 -42.82
C THR A 445 38.68 -0.06 -41.63
N SER A 446 39.57 -0.87 -41.12
CA SER A 446 39.52 -1.48 -39.80
C SER A 446 39.64 -0.42 -38.72
N LEU A 447 38.76 -0.40 -37.73
CA LEU A 447 38.98 0.25 -36.44
C LEU A 447 39.19 -0.81 -35.36
N SER A 448 40.45 -1.04 -35.11
CA SER A 448 41.00 -1.74 -33.96
C SER A 448 41.04 -0.77 -32.77
N SER A 449 40.58 -1.28 -31.62
CA SER A 449 41.03 -1.01 -30.26
C SER A 449 41.72 0.34 -29.92
N ALA A 450 41.14 1.06 -28.97
CA ALA A 450 41.93 1.87 -28.04
C ALA A 450 41.41 1.66 -26.62
N ARG A 451 42.29 1.08 -25.85
CA ARG A 451 42.28 1.01 -24.37
C ARG A 451 42.74 2.35 -23.77
N LEU A 452 42.32 2.55 -22.52
CA LEU A 452 42.97 3.25 -21.40
C LEU A 452 42.78 4.77 -21.23
N GLY A 453 42.23 5.09 -20.05
CA GLY A 453 42.94 5.91 -19.08
C GLY A 453 42.30 7.24 -18.73
N LYS A 454 41.58 7.31 -17.74
CA LYS A 454 41.69 7.97 -16.41
C LYS A 454 40.35 8.05 -15.72
#